data_36b9a33de5321e87c9c07aac094bbfa7
#
_entry.id   36b9a33de5321e87c9c07aac094bbfa7
#
_cell.length_a   1.000
_cell.length_b   1.000
_cell.length_c   1.000
_cell.angle_alpha   90.00
_cell.angle_beta   90.00
_cell.angle_gamma   90.00
#
_symmetry.space_group_name_H-M   'P 1'
#
loop_
_entity.id
_entity.type
_entity.pdbx_description
1 polymer ?
#
loop_
_entity_poly.entity_id
_entity_poly.type
_entity_poly.pdbx_seq_one_letter_code
_entity_poly.pdbx_strand_id
1 'polypeptide(L)'
;MTYRFAFPAALVDYNAAAGITVKENVVTVDYLTLEAGTYRFTTSETESLHQRQLGTVTQESIPASGTAYMRRQTIELDGRDITLQTYALPGSNGGETNYVRLRDIASLLNGTNAQFGVDWDGNVIIVPDKAYKPNGTEMQAPFSGDRHYQKADARTVIYGESIPFTAILLTDDQGGGYTYYKLRDLGKVLNFNVGWSNSRGIYIESNHAYAD
;
A
#
# COMPACT_ATOMS: atom_id res chain seq x y z
N MET A 1 14.18 8.67 -37.71
CA MET A 1 14.66 8.27 -36.34
C MET A 1 13.84 7.10 -35.92
N THR A 2 14.46 6.03 -35.46
CA THR A 2 13.76 4.79 -35.07
C THR A 2 13.87 4.60 -33.56
N TYR A 3 12.75 4.37 -32.92
CA TYR A 3 12.70 4.04 -31.50
C TYR A 3 12.42 2.54 -31.33
N ARG A 4 13.04 1.92 -30.33
CA ARG A 4 12.87 0.52 -30.01
C ARG A 4 12.49 0.38 -28.53
N PHE A 5 11.43 -0.36 -28.27
CA PHE A 5 10.94 -0.69 -26.94
C PHE A 5 10.95 -2.21 -26.79
N ALA A 6 11.55 -2.71 -25.72
CA ALA A 6 11.54 -4.12 -25.39
C ALA A 6 10.60 -4.39 -24.21
N PHE A 7 9.82 -5.47 -24.32
CA PHE A 7 8.89 -5.89 -23.29
C PHE A 7 9.34 -7.25 -22.73
N PRO A 8 9.21 -7.49 -21.43
CA PRO A 8 9.64 -8.76 -20.81
C PRO A 8 8.76 -9.95 -21.21
N ALA A 9 7.57 -9.68 -21.75
CA ALA A 9 6.57 -10.67 -22.11
C ALA A 9 6.18 -10.57 -23.59
N ALA A 10 5.61 -11.65 -24.16
CA ALA A 10 5.13 -11.66 -25.53
C ALA A 10 4.00 -10.65 -25.72
N LEU A 11 4.04 -9.90 -26.81
CA LEU A 11 2.94 -9.01 -27.20
C LEU A 11 1.79 -9.85 -27.75
N VAL A 12 0.59 -9.65 -27.18
CA VAL A 12 -0.64 -10.38 -27.56
C VAL A 12 -1.60 -9.52 -28.37
N ASP A 13 -1.50 -8.20 -28.26
CA ASP A 13 -2.33 -7.26 -28.99
C ASP A 13 -1.58 -5.95 -29.26
N TYR A 14 -1.75 -5.40 -30.46
CA TYR A 14 -1.29 -4.06 -30.81
C TYR A 14 -2.03 -3.56 -32.07
N ASN A 15 -2.10 -2.26 -32.23
CA ASN A 15 -2.60 -1.65 -33.46
C ASN A 15 -1.54 -1.76 -34.55
N ALA A 16 -1.79 -2.55 -35.58
CA ALA A 16 -0.90 -2.59 -36.73
C ALA A 16 -0.95 -1.24 -37.49
N ALA A 17 0.21 -0.67 -37.76
CA ALA A 17 0.33 0.57 -38.52
C ALA A 17 1.64 0.60 -39.31
N ALA A 18 1.66 1.37 -40.41
CA ALA A 18 2.92 1.67 -41.11
C ALA A 18 3.92 2.32 -40.16
N GLY A 19 5.16 1.89 -40.19
CA GLY A 19 6.19 2.37 -39.29
C GLY A 19 6.25 1.67 -37.91
N ILE A 20 5.39 0.69 -37.65
CA ILE A 20 5.48 -0.14 -36.45
C ILE A 20 5.81 -1.57 -36.85
N THR A 21 6.84 -2.13 -36.22
CA THR A 21 7.22 -3.54 -36.36
C THR A 21 7.34 -4.15 -34.97
N VAL A 22 6.69 -5.30 -34.78
CA VAL A 22 6.78 -6.09 -33.54
C VAL A 22 7.48 -7.41 -33.84
N LYS A 23 8.56 -7.68 -33.16
CA LYS A 23 9.32 -8.94 -33.28
C LYS A 23 9.94 -9.31 -31.96
N GLU A 24 9.67 -10.52 -31.48
CA GLU A 24 10.29 -11.08 -30.27
C GLU A 24 10.21 -10.11 -29.06
N ASN A 25 9.00 -9.62 -28.76
CA ASN A 25 8.73 -8.66 -27.70
C ASN A 25 9.42 -7.27 -27.86
N VAL A 26 9.93 -7.00 -29.03
CA VAL A 26 10.51 -5.69 -29.36
C VAL A 26 9.59 -4.96 -30.32
N VAL A 27 9.14 -3.78 -29.91
CA VAL A 27 8.43 -2.82 -30.76
C VAL A 27 9.46 -1.86 -31.34
N THR A 28 9.50 -1.79 -32.66
CA THR A 28 10.31 -0.82 -33.40
C THR A 28 9.38 0.19 -34.05
N VAL A 29 9.60 1.47 -33.78
CA VAL A 29 8.80 2.58 -34.31
C VAL A 29 9.67 3.43 -35.23
N ASP A 30 9.27 3.53 -36.48
CA ASP A 30 9.84 4.53 -37.44
C ASP A 30 8.89 5.72 -37.53
N TYR A 31 9.19 6.78 -36.82
CA TYR A 31 8.33 7.94 -36.70
C TYR A 31 8.21 8.74 -37.99
N LEU A 32 9.09 8.50 -39.00
CA LEU A 32 8.99 9.17 -40.32
C LEU A 32 7.86 8.59 -41.17
N THR A 33 7.47 7.33 -40.88
CA THR A 33 6.39 6.63 -41.58
C THR A 33 5.15 6.42 -40.75
N LEU A 34 5.23 6.72 -39.44
CA LEU A 34 4.13 6.56 -38.52
C LEU A 34 3.15 7.73 -38.60
N GLU A 35 1.87 7.43 -38.87
CA GLU A 35 0.81 8.42 -38.82
C GLU A 35 0.51 8.87 -37.38
N ALA A 36 0.04 10.09 -37.20
CA ALA A 36 -0.39 10.56 -35.89
C ALA A 36 -1.59 9.76 -35.42
N GLY A 37 -1.49 9.23 -34.17
CA GLY A 37 -2.55 8.40 -33.61
C GLY A 37 -2.19 7.86 -32.22
N THR A 38 -3.11 7.09 -31.65
CA THR A 38 -2.86 6.35 -30.40
C THR A 38 -2.64 4.88 -30.72
N TYR A 39 -1.51 4.34 -30.30
CA TYR A 39 -1.13 2.94 -30.51
C TYR A 39 -1.09 2.21 -29.20
N ARG A 40 -1.68 1.02 -29.16
CA ARG A 40 -1.82 0.21 -27.96
C ARG A 40 -1.05 -1.10 -28.11
N PHE A 41 -0.27 -1.42 -27.09
CA PHE A 41 0.46 -2.67 -26.97
C PHE A 41 0.06 -3.35 -25.67
N THR A 42 -0.28 -4.63 -25.72
CA THR A 42 -0.56 -5.47 -24.57
C THR A 42 0.35 -6.69 -24.59
N THR A 43 0.74 -7.17 -23.42
CA THR A 43 1.61 -8.33 -23.28
C THR A 43 0.81 -9.55 -22.82
N SER A 44 1.31 -10.77 -23.15
CA SER A 44 0.69 -12.03 -22.73
C SER A 44 0.84 -12.29 -21.24
N GLU A 45 1.86 -11.71 -20.62
CA GLU A 45 1.95 -11.69 -19.17
C GLU A 45 1.01 -10.59 -18.71
N THR A 46 -0.15 -10.99 -18.27
CA THR A 46 -1.00 -10.10 -17.52
C THR A 46 -0.20 -9.62 -16.30
N GLU A 47 -0.43 -8.41 -15.87
CA GLU A 47 0.16 -7.83 -14.64
C GLU A 47 0.14 -8.79 -13.44
N SER A 48 -0.65 -9.88 -13.51
CA SER A 48 -0.76 -10.92 -12.49
C SER A 48 0.55 -11.66 -12.17
N LEU A 49 1.52 -11.75 -13.08
CA LEU A 49 2.82 -12.41 -12.80
C LEU A 49 3.75 -11.55 -11.91
N HIS A 50 3.51 -10.24 -11.85
CA HIS A 50 4.25 -9.31 -11.01
C HIS A 50 3.39 -8.72 -9.89
N GLN A 51 2.12 -9.14 -9.78
CA GLN A 51 1.24 -8.70 -8.70
C GLN A 51 1.41 -9.63 -7.50
N ARG A 52 1.74 -9.05 -6.36
CA ARG A 52 1.67 -9.77 -5.08
C ARG A 52 0.25 -10.29 -4.87
N GLN A 53 0.13 -11.57 -4.54
CA GLN A 53 -1.17 -12.13 -4.17
C GLN A 53 -1.68 -11.42 -2.91
N LEU A 54 -2.81 -10.73 -3.05
CA LEU A 54 -3.43 -10.02 -1.94
C LEU A 54 -4.24 -10.99 -1.07
N GLY A 55 -4.16 -10.81 0.22
CA GLY A 55 -5.10 -11.44 1.16
C GLY A 55 -6.42 -10.67 1.22
N THR A 56 -7.42 -11.26 1.86
CA THR A 56 -8.75 -10.67 2.01
C THR A 56 -8.99 -10.18 3.43
N VAL A 57 -9.61 -9.01 3.54
CA VAL A 57 -10.10 -8.47 4.81
C VAL A 57 -11.58 -8.13 4.70
N THR A 58 -12.26 -8.08 5.82
CA THR A 58 -13.65 -7.66 5.89
C THR A 58 -13.70 -6.32 6.63
N GLN A 59 -14.39 -5.35 6.05
CA GLN A 59 -14.59 -4.08 6.73
C GLN A 59 -15.43 -4.29 7.99
N GLU A 60 -14.88 -3.93 9.13
CA GLU A 60 -15.60 -3.99 10.39
C GLU A 60 -16.48 -2.76 10.59
N SER A 61 -17.58 -2.96 11.32
CA SER A 61 -18.42 -1.85 11.76
C SER A 61 -17.75 -1.15 12.95
N ILE A 62 -17.35 0.10 12.73
CA ILE A 62 -16.88 1.02 13.78
C ILE A 62 -17.77 2.26 13.79
N PRO A 63 -17.90 2.98 14.91
CA PRO A 63 -18.60 4.27 14.92
C PRO A 63 -18.05 5.23 13.87
N ALA A 64 -18.92 6.06 13.30
CA ALA A 64 -18.52 7.04 12.27
C ALA A 64 -17.47 8.03 12.79
N SER A 65 -17.45 8.30 14.08
CA SER A 65 -16.49 9.17 14.76
C SER A 65 -16.40 8.83 16.25
N GLY A 66 -15.34 9.29 16.91
CA GLY A 66 -15.13 9.08 18.33
C GLY A 66 -13.75 9.51 18.78
N THR A 67 -13.30 9.04 19.93
CA THR A 67 -11.96 9.32 20.44
C THR A 67 -11.05 8.13 20.13
N ALA A 68 -9.92 8.43 19.50
CA ALA A 68 -8.79 7.52 19.34
C ALA A 68 -7.74 7.85 20.41
N TYR A 69 -7.37 6.83 21.17
CA TYR A 69 -6.47 6.97 22.31
C TYR A 69 -5.02 6.78 21.88
N MET A 70 -4.18 7.76 22.13
CA MET A 70 -2.77 7.71 21.78
C MET A 70 -2.06 6.60 22.57
N ARG A 71 -1.25 5.82 21.88
CA ARG A 71 -0.37 4.79 22.43
C ARG A 71 1.03 4.93 21.85
N ARG A 72 2.02 4.51 22.61
CA ARG A 72 3.36 4.23 22.10
C ARG A 72 3.56 2.73 22.10
N GLN A 73 3.75 2.16 20.93
CA GLN A 73 3.94 0.73 20.76
C GLN A 73 5.36 0.45 20.28
N THR A 74 6.03 -0.47 20.98
CA THR A 74 7.24 -1.09 20.44
C THR A 74 6.82 -2.24 19.55
N ILE A 75 7.30 -2.23 18.32
CA ILE A 75 7.10 -3.28 17.31
C ILE A 75 8.48 -3.83 16.96
N GLU A 76 8.64 -5.14 17.06
CA GLU A 76 9.83 -5.80 16.54
C GLU A 76 9.69 -6.00 15.04
N LEU A 77 10.53 -5.36 14.23
CA LEU A 77 10.61 -5.57 12.78
C LEU A 77 11.89 -6.35 12.46
N ASP A 78 11.73 -7.59 12.00
CA ASP A 78 12.84 -8.47 11.61
C ASP A 78 13.96 -8.51 12.66
N GLY A 79 13.59 -8.64 13.94
CA GLY A 79 14.50 -8.69 15.08
C GLY A 79 15.01 -7.34 15.60
N ARG A 80 14.46 -6.21 15.12
CA ARG A 80 14.81 -4.86 15.60
C ARG A 80 13.61 -4.16 16.22
N ASP A 81 13.77 -3.63 17.42
CA ASP A 81 12.74 -2.86 18.10
C ASP A 81 12.59 -1.45 17.51
N ILE A 82 11.36 -1.10 17.20
CA ILE A 82 10.98 0.22 16.67
C ILE A 82 9.79 0.73 17.47
N THR A 83 9.87 1.96 17.96
CA THR A 83 8.76 2.59 18.67
C THR A 83 7.95 3.46 17.72
N LEU A 84 6.63 3.21 17.64
CA LEU A 84 5.66 3.97 16.87
C LEU A 84 4.67 4.68 17.76
N GLN A 85 4.18 5.84 17.32
CA GLN A 85 2.94 6.39 17.81
C GLN A 85 1.78 5.70 17.10
N THR A 86 0.89 5.09 17.86
CA THR A 86 -0.32 4.41 17.37
C THR A 86 -1.56 5.01 18.04
N TYR A 87 -2.72 4.68 17.49
CA TYR A 87 -3.99 5.09 18.07
C TYR A 87 -4.88 3.88 18.30
N ALA A 88 -5.44 3.76 19.51
CA ALA A 88 -6.28 2.65 19.90
C ALA A 88 -7.76 3.06 19.90
N LEU A 89 -8.61 2.19 19.38
CA LEU A 89 -10.05 2.27 19.56
C LEU A 89 -10.52 1.17 20.53
N PRO A 90 -11.48 1.48 21.43
CA PRO A 90 -12.09 0.46 22.27
C PRO A 90 -12.83 -0.58 21.41
N GLY A 91 -12.59 -1.83 21.67
CA GLY A 91 -13.32 -2.94 21.07
C GLY A 91 -14.57 -3.29 21.84
N SER A 92 -15.56 -3.90 21.17
CA SER A 92 -16.82 -4.34 21.78
C SER A 92 -16.65 -5.42 22.85
N ASN A 93 -15.51 -6.10 22.87
CA ASN A 93 -15.15 -7.16 23.84
C ASN A 93 -14.33 -6.64 25.04
N GLY A 94 -14.20 -5.32 25.21
CA GLY A 94 -13.40 -4.69 26.25
C GLY A 94 -11.90 -4.63 25.97
N GLY A 95 -11.45 -5.13 24.82
CA GLY A 95 -10.07 -4.97 24.33
C GLY A 95 -9.88 -3.65 23.56
N GLU A 96 -8.66 -3.44 23.09
CA GLU A 96 -8.32 -2.31 22.21
C GLU A 96 -7.81 -2.80 20.85
N THR A 97 -8.16 -2.07 19.82
CA THR A 97 -7.61 -2.29 18.47
C THR A 97 -6.68 -1.15 18.13
N ASN A 98 -5.41 -1.46 17.87
CA ASN A 98 -4.40 -0.47 17.53
C ASN A 98 -4.37 -0.20 16.02
N TYR A 99 -4.30 1.07 15.68
CA TYR A 99 -4.18 1.59 14.33
C TYR A 99 -2.83 2.27 14.15
N VAL A 100 -2.18 2.01 13.04
CA VAL A 100 -0.87 2.54 12.64
C VAL A 100 -1.01 3.47 11.45
N ARG A 101 -0.21 4.51 11.38
CA ARG A 101 -0.20 5.42 10.22
C ARG A 101 0.39 4.69 9.01
N LEU A 102 -0.34 4.72 7.90
CA LEU A 102 0.04 3.98 6.69
C LEU A 102 1.46 4.31 6.21
N ARG A 103 1.80 5.62 6.16
CA ARG A 103 3.11 6.06 5.68
C ARG A 103 4.26 5.65 6.58
N ASP A 104 4.04 5.50 7.88
CA ASP A 104 5.06 4.98 8.79
C ASP A 104 5.39 3.53 8.46
N ILE A 105 4.36 2.71 8.25
CA ILE A 105 4.55 1.30 7.88
C ILE A 105 5.20 1.18 6.50
N ALA A 106 4.78 2.00 5.52
CA ALA A 106 5.41 2.03 4.22
C ALA A 106 6.90 2.40 4.28
N SER A 107 7.26 3.37 5.14
CA SER A 107 8.65 3.76 5.37
C SER A 107 9.46 2.66 6.06
N LEU A 108 8.88 2.01 7.06
CA LEU A 108 9.53 0.93 7.80
C LEU A 108 9.82 -0.30 6.95
N LEU A 109 8.88 -0.65 6.06
CA LEU A 109 9.01 -1.82 5.18
C LEU A 109 9.77 -1.51 3.89
N ASN A 110 10.18 -0.27 3.67
CA ASN A 110 10.90 0.13 2.46
C ASN A 110 12.25 -0.60 2.35
N GLY A 111 12.52 -1.19 1.19
CA GLY A 111 13.70 -2.01 0.94
C GLY A 111 13.59 -3.46 1.44
N THR A 112 12.45 -3.87 2.00
CA THR A 112 12.17 -5.26 2.36
C THR A 112 11.31 -5.95 1.29
N ASN A 113 11.11 -7.26 1.40
CA ASN A 113 10.19 -8.01 0.53
C ASN A 113 8.72 -7.59 0.70
N ALA A 114 8.40 -6.92 1.80
CA ALA A 114 7.05 -6.42 2.11
C ALA A 114 6.85 -4.95 1.72
N GLN A 115 7.81 -4.31 1.02
CA GLN A 115 7.72 -2.90 0.66
C GLN A 115 6.48 -2.59 -0.18
N PHE A 116 5.99 -1.37 -0.04
CA PHE A 116 4.92 -0.83 -0.87
C PHE A 116 5.00 0.69 -0.96
N GLY A 117 4.61 1.24 -2.10
CA GLY A 117 4.44 2.69 -2.29
C GLY A 117 3.07 3.15 -1.83
N VAL A 118 2.95 4.44 -1.52
CA VAL A 118 1.68 5.10 -1.17
C VAL A 118 1.53 6.34 -2.02
N ASP A 119 0.40 6.44 -2.72
CA ASP A 119 0.00 7.59 -3.52
C ASP A 119 -1.41 8.07 -3.12
N TRP A 120 -1.84 9.20 -3.68
CA TRP A 120 -3.15 9.81 -3.42
C TRP A 120 -3.72 10.47 -4.67
N ASP A 121 -4.97 10.12 -5.03
CA ASP A 121 -5.74 10.71 -6.14
C ASP A 121 -7.19 11.06 -5.74
N GLY A 122 -7.43 11.29 -4.45
CA GLY A 122 -8.76 11.30 -3.83
C GLY A 122 -9.08 9.99 -3.14
N ASN A 123 -8.32 8.93 -3.43
CA ASN A 123 -8.30 7.65 -2.72
C ASN A 123 -6.88 7.39 -2.21
N VAL A 124 -6.75 6.53 -1.21
CA VAL A 124 -5.44 6.01 -0.80
C VAL A 124 -5.04 4.93 -1.79
N ILE A 125 -3.93 5.10 -2.48
CA ILE A 125 -3.39 4.10 -3.42
C ILE A 125 -2.20 3.42 -2.77
N ILE A 126 -2.28 2.11 -2.61
CA ILE A 126 -1.16 1.27 -2.19
C ILE A 126 -0.63 0.54 -3.41
N VAL A 127 0.66 0.62 -3.65
CA VAL A 127 1.33 -0.05 -4.76
C VAL A 127 2.32 -1.07 -4.19
N PRO A 128 1.94 -2.36 -4.09
CA PRO A 128 2.84 -3.41 -3.63
C PRO A 128 4.12 -3.47 -4.46
N ASP A 129 5.21 -3.88 -3.83
CA ASP A 129 6.55 -4.04 -4.41
C ASP A 129 7.24 -2.74 -4.88
N LYS A 130 6.52 -1.61 -4.91
CA LYS A 130 7.07 -0.30 -5.24
C LYS A 130 7.79 0.30 -4.02
N ALA A 131 9.01 0.77 -4.22
CA ALA A 131 9.72 1.50 -3.17
C ALA A 131 8.94 2.75 -2.72
N TYR A 132 8.78 2.89 -1.40
CA TYR A 132 8.16 4.07 -0.81
C TYR A 132 9.08 5.28 -0.97
N LYS A 133 8.50 6.44 -1.29
CA LYS A 133 9.22 7.72 -1.35
C LYS A 133 8.90 8.53 -0.10
N PRO A 134 9.80 8.58 0.90
CA PRO A 134 9.59 9.36 2.11
C PRO A 134 9.44 10.86 1.79
N ASN A 135 8.59 11.54 2.57
CA ASN A 135 8.44 12.99 2.51
C ASN A 135 9.05 13.70 3.74
N GLY A 136 9.68 12.93 4.64
CA GLY A 136 10.37 13.43 5.82
C GLY A 136 9.48 13.60 7.05
N THR A 137 8.20 13.22 6.97
CA THR A 137 7.27 13.28 8.12
C THR A 137 7.04 11.91 8.78
N GLU A 138 7.56 10.86 8.17
CA GLU A 138 7.43 9.50 8.66
C GLU A 138 8.15 9.33 10.00
N MET A 139 7.58 8.48 10.85
CA MET A 139 8.07 8.20 12.20
C MET A 139 8.04 9.40 13.15
N GLN A 140 7.62 10.57 12.68
CA GLN A 140 7.38 11.74 13.51
C GLN A 140 5.90 11.76 13.92
N ALA A 141 5.64 12.06 15.20
CA ALA A 141 4.29 12.23 15.69
C ALA A 141 3.67 13.50 15.07
N PRO A 142 2.64 13.40 14.22
CA PRO A 142 2.03 14.58 13.60
C PRO A 142 1.28 15.46 14.63
N PHE A 143 0.91 14.88 15.77
CA PHE A 143 0.24 15.53 16.88
C PHE A 143 0.45 14.72 18.16
N SER A 144 0.08 15.30 19.31
CA SER A 144 0.21 14.65 20.61
C SER A 144 -1.18 14.40 21.24
N GLY A 145 -1.21 13.45 22.19
CA GLY A 145 -2.41 13.12 22.96
C GLY A 145 -3.49 12.39 22.17
N ASP A 146 -4.62 12.15 22.83
CA ASP A 146 -5.79 11.54 22.24
C ASP A 146 -6.39 12.45 21.18
N ARG A 147 -6.99 11.85 20.14
CA ARG A 147 -7.56 12.59 19.00
C ARG A 147 -8.97 12.16 18.68
N HIS A 148 -9.74 13.11 18.22
CA HIS A 148 -11.01 12.79 17.56
C HIS A 148 -10.73 12.14 16.23
N TYR A 149 -11.33 10.96 15.98
CA TYR A 149 -11.24 10.29 14.70
C TYR A 149 -12.56 10.39 13.94
N GLN A 150 -12.46 10.27 12.64
CA GLN A 150 -13.56 9.94 11.74
C GLN A 150 -13.26 8.60 11.07
N LYS A 151 -14.28 7.79 10.78
CA LYS A 151 -14.11 6.66 9.88
C LYS A 151 -13.64 7.20 8.53
N ALA A 152 -12.60 6.61 7.95
CA ALA A 152 -12.09 7.09 6.67
C ALA A 152 -13.11 6.86 5.54
N ASP A 153 -13.46 7.92 4.83
CA ASP A 153 -14.37 7.87 3.67
C ASP A 153 -13.61 7.53 2.37
N ALA A 154 -12.33 7.93 2.29
CA ALA A 154 -11.50 7.62 1.14
C ALA A 154 -11.28 6.12 1.01
N ARG A 155 -11.53 5.60 -0.19
CA ARG A 155 -11.26 4.19 -0.49
C ARG A 155 -9.76 3.92 -0.50
N THR A 156 -9.40 2.70 -0.14
CA THR A 156 -8.04 2.19 -0.35
C THR A 156 -8.04 1.31 -1.58
N VAL A 157 -7.18 1.62 -2.52
CA VAL A 157 -7.10 0.97 -3.83
C VAL A 157 -5.75 0.27 -3.98
N ILE A 158 -5.77 -1.00 -4.38
CA ILE A 158 -4.59 -1.80 -4.72
C ILE A 158 -4.85 -2.45 -6.08
N TYR A 159 -3.96 -2.30 -7.04
CA TYR A 159 -4.11 -2.81 -8.41
C TYR A 159 -5.44 -2.41 -9.09
N GLY A 160 -5.95 -1.21 -8.77
CA GLY A 160 -7.24 -0.72 -9.28
C GLY A 160 -8.48 -1.24 -8.53
N GLU A 161 -8.32 -2.20 -7.62
CA GLU A 161 -9.39 -2.79 -6.83
C GLU A 161 -9.56 -2.08 -5.48
N SER A 162 -10.80 -1.83 -5.09
CA SER A 162 -11.11 -1.26 -3.76
C SER A 162 -11.04 -2.34 -2.69
N ILE A 163 -10.13 -2.18 -1.74
CA ILE A 163 -9.96 -3.11 -0.62
C ILE A 163 -10.75 -2.62 0.59
N PRO A 164 -11.60 -3.46 1.21
CA PRO A 164 -12.50 -3.05 2.29
C PRO A 164 -11.81 -2.96 3.65
N PHE A 165 -10.76 -2.16 3.76
CA PHE A 165 -10.11 -1.90 5.04
C PHE A 165 -11.04 -1.17 6.01
N THR A 166 -10.86 -1.45 7.29
CA THR A 166 -11.38 -0.60 8.36
C THR A 166 -10.31 0.41 8.73
N ALA A 167 -10.46 1.64 8.24
CA ALA A 167 -9.50 2.71 8.44
C ALA A 167 -10.13 3.91 9.15
N ILE A 168 -9.30 4.67 9.88
CA ILE A 168 -9.68 5.91 10.54
C ILE A 168 -8.86 7.07 10.02
N LEU A 169 -9.47 8.24 9.98
CA LEU A 169 -8.84 9.51 9.65
C LEU A 169 -8.64 10.30 10.93
N LEU A 170 -7.41 10.71 11.20
CA LEU A 170 -7.05 11.68 12.22
C LEU A 170 -6.56 12.96 11.55
N THR A 171 -6.90 14.11 12.14
CA THR A 171 -6.55 15.41 11.57
C THR A 171 -5.63 16.17 12.53
N ASP A 172 -4.58 16.79 12.01
CA ASP A 172 -3.71 17.67 12.79
C ASP A 172 -4.36 19.06 13.01
N ASP A 173 -3.67 19.91 13.75
CA ASP A 173 -4.19 21.25 14.13
C ASP A 173 -4.20 22.23 12.93
N GLN A 174 -3.57 21.88 11.81
CA GLN A 174 -3.58 22.64 10.55
C GLN A 174 -4.58 22.08 9.52
N GLY A 175 -5.32 21.03 9.87
CA GLY A 175 -6.28 20.38 8.97
C GLY A 175 -5.69 19.30 8.07
N GLY A 176 -4.42 18.93 8.25
CA GLY A 176 -3.79 17.81 7.55
C GLY A 176 -4.37 16.47 8.00
N GLY A 177 -4.80 15.66 7.04
CA GLY A 177 -5.41 14.35 7.30
C GLY A 177 -4.38 13.21 7.23
N TYR A 178 -4.50 12.27 8.17
CA TYR A 178 -3.64 11.09 8.27
C TYR A 178 -4.52 9.84 8.40
N THR A 179 -4.37 8.92 7.47
CA THR A 179 -5.12 7.65 7.49
C THR A 179 -4.35 6.58 8.26
N TYR A 180 -5.04 5.95 9.18
CA TYR A 180 -4.54 4.90 10.05
C TYR A 180 -5.27 3.60 9.78
N TYR A 181 -4.54 2.49 9.81
CA TYR A 181 -5.01 1.14 9.50
C TYR A 181 -4.68 0.18 10.64
N LYS A 182 -5.44 -0.90 10.75
CA LYS A 182 -5.03 -2.02 11.59
C LYS A 182 -3.79 -2.67 10.99
N LEU A 183 -2.75 -2.85 11.80
CA LEU A 183 -1.49 -3.43 11.33
C LEU A 183 -1.68 -4.85 10.77
N ARG A 184 -2.52 -5.66 11.43
CA ARG A 184 -2.83 -7.02 10.95
C ARG A 184 -3.53 -7.03 9.59
N ASP A 185 -4.45 -6.10 9.36
CA ASP A 185 -5.14 -6.00 8.08
C ASP A 185 -4.16 -5.67 6.95
N LEU A 186 -3.20 -4.76 7.21
CA LEU A 186 -2.12 -4.47 6.26
C LEU A 186 -1.27 -5.71 5.99
N GLY A 187 -0.85 -6.43 7.05
CA GLY A 187 -0.09 -7.67 6.93
C GLY A 187 -0.83 -8.72 6.13
N LYS A 188 -2.12 -8.92 6.42
CA LYS A 188 -2.95 -9.90 5.73
C LYS A 188 -3.12 -9.57 4.25
N VAL A 189 -3.46 -8.33 3.92
CA VAL A 189 -3.69 -7.92 2.52
C VAL A 189 -2.39 -7.90 1.73
N LEU A 190 -1.32 -7.37 2.30
CA LEU A 190 -0.02 -7.23 1.63
C LEU A 190 0.89 -8.45 1.81
N ASN A 191 0.38 -9.51 2.45
CA ASN A 191 1.03 -10.80 2.65
C ASN A 191 2.40 -10.71 3.33
N PHE A 192 2.47 -10.02 4.48
CA PHE A 192 3.61 -10.07 5.39
C PHE A 192 3.15 -10.45 6.80
N ASN A 193 3.99 -11.18 7.54
CA ASN A 193 3.58 -11.69 8.84
C ASN A 193 3.52 -10.60 9.91
N VAL A 194 2.41 -10.58 10.64
CA VAL A 194 2.18 -9.72 11.81
C VAL A 194 1.67 -10.58 12.94
N GLY A 195 2.44 -10.70 14.00
CA GLY A 195 2.08 -11.53 15.14
C GLY A 195 2.24 -10.83 16.48
N TRP A 196 1.91 -11.56 17.51
CA TRP A 196 2.14 -11.17 18.90
C TRP A 196 2.54 -12.39 19.74
N SER A 197 3.50 -12.20 20.62
CA SER A 197 3.86 -13.20 21.63
C SER A 197 4.26 -12.54 22.94
N ASN A 198 4.21 -13.29 24.04
CA ASN A 198 4.62 -12.77 25.36
C ASN A 198 6.10 -12.35 25.40
N SER A 199 6.96 -12.97 24.61
CA SER A 199 8.40 -12.69 24.60
C SER A 199 8.80 -11.55 23.66
N ARG A 200 8.07 -11.34 22.55
CA ARG A 200 8.39 -10.36 21.51
C ARG A 200 7.47 -9.13 21.52
N GLY A 201 6.30 -9.25 22.15
CA GLY A 201 5.24 -8.26 21.93
C GLY A 201 4.68 -8.34 20.50
N ILE A 202 4.37 -7.18 19.91
CA ILE A 202 3.96 -7.08 18.50
C ILE A 202 5.22 -7.22 17.62
N TYR A 203 5.14 -8.08 16.59
CA TYR A 203 6.24 -8.26 15.67
C TYR A 203 5.78 -8.30 14.22
N ILE A 204 6.67 -7.88 13.32
CA ILE A 204 6.55 -7.96 11.87
C ILE A 204 7.73 -8.77 11.32
N GLU A 205 7.44 -9.75 10.48
CA GLU A 205 8.43 -10.52 9.73
C GLU A 205 8.19 -10.27 8.24
N SER A 206 8.97 -9.36 7.68
CA SER A 206 8.77 -8.86 6.31
C SER A 206 9.04 -9.90 5.22
N ASN A 207 9.77 -10.97 5.57
CA ASN A 207 10.13 -12.06 4.66
C ASN A 207 9.24 -13.30 4.81
N HIS A 208 8.23 -13.25 5.67
CA HIS A 208 7.30 -14.35 5.89
C HIS A 208 5.90 -13.95 5.45
N ALA A 209 5.19 -14.89 4.80
CA ALA A 209 3.79 -14.73 4.47
C ALA A 209 2.95 -14.57 5.75
N TYR A 210 1.84 -13.85 5.65
CA TYR A 210 0.90 -13.70 6.74
C TYR A 210 0.38 -15.06 7.21
N ALA A 211 0.35 -15.28 8.52
CA ALA A 211 -0.26 -16.42 9.17
C ALA A 211 -1.28 -15.94 10.23
N ASP A 212 -2.50 -16.55 10.21
CA ASP A 212 -3.55 -16.27 11.21
C ASP A 212 -3.21 -16.79 12.61
#